data_3a23ad72f5d1a9d2e6c2afa53f1056c7
#
_entry.id   3a23ad72f5d1a9d2e6c2afa53f1056c7
#
_cell.length_a   1.000
_cell.length_b   1.000
_cell.length_c   1.000
_cell.angle_alpha   90.00
_cell.angle_beta   90.00
_cell.angle_gamma   90.00
#
_symmetry.space_group_name_H-M   'P 1'
#
loop_
_entity.id
_entity.type
_entity.pdbx_description
1 polymer ?
#
loop_
_entity_poly.entity_id
_entity_poly.type
_entity_poly.pdbx_seq_one_letter_code
_entity_poly.pdbx_strand_id
1 'polypeptide(L)'
;MIDGAGDPNSSQEYADAVAALYPIAYGIRADIKRQSGDGYTVMPLEGLWWADDMAQFSIDRKGDWKWTMMICQPDVVTPELAAALIPEITAKKGLAGGDRARFEVYAEGRAAQVMHLGPYADEAPTIALLHRFIADQDLQLSRLHHEIYLGDPRKTAIRHIEEAHSAFGKADGRQSGLERQQRTLIDTA
;
A
#
# COMPACT_ATOMS: atom_id res chain seq x y z
N MET A 1 1.53 1.14 -9.63
CA MET A 1 0.67 0.08 -9.06
C MET A 1 0.68 -1.13 -9.96
N ILE A 2 0.54 -2.33 -9.38
CA ILE A 2 0.36 -3.62 -10.09
C ILE A 2 -0.70 -4.42 -9.34
N ASP A 3 -1.74 -4.89 -10.07
CA ASP A 3 -2.78 -5.74 -9.50
C ASP A 3 -2.46 -7.22 -9.68
N GLY A 4 -3.03 -8.05 -8.82
CA GLY A 4 -2.99 -9.49 -8.92
C GLY A 4 -3.91 -10.19 -7.93
N ALA A 5 -3.79 -11.51 -7.87
CA ALA A 5 -4.59 -12.36 -6.99
C ALA A 5 -3.78 -13.55 -6.46
N GLY A 6 -4.30 -14.17 -5.41
CA GLY A 6 -3.73 -15.36 -4.80
C GLY A 6 -2.89 -15.08 -3.55
N ASP A 7 -2.43 -16.17 -2.95
CA ASP A 7 -1.64 -16.13 -1.71
C ASP A 7 -0.25 -15.51 -1.95
N PRO A 8 0.06 -14.36 -1.30
CA PRO A 8 1.34 -13.67 -1.46
C PRO A 8 2.56 -14.54 -1.07
N ASN A 9 2.37 -15.57 -0.26
CA ASN A 9 3.46 -16.47 0.16
C ASN A 9 3.86 -17.48 -0.92
N SER A 10 2.99 -17.76 -1.88
CA SER A 10 3.21 -18.80 -2.91
C SER A 10 2.99 -18.29 -4.34
N SER A 11 2.38 -17.13 -4.53
CA SER A 11 2.07 -16.58 -5.85
C SER A 11 3.32 -16.03 -6.53
N GLN A 12 3.68 -16.60 -7.67
CA GLN A 12 4.73 -16.06 -8.53
C GLN A 12 4.34 -14.67 -9.05
N GLU A 13 3.06 -14.45 -9.32
CA GLU A 13 2.53 -13.17 -9.78
C GLU A 13 2.77 -12.05 -8.76
N TYR A 14 2.60 -12.34 -7.47
CA TYR A 14 2.92 -11.42 -6.38
C TYR A 14 4.43 -11.12 -6.31
N ALA A 15 5.24 -12.17 -6.36
CA ALA A 15 6.70 -12.02 -6.33
C ALA A 15 7.21 -11.17 -7.50
N ASP A 16 6.68 -11.39 -8.71
CA ASP A 16 7.02 -10.63 -9.92
C ASP A 16 6.59 -9.16 -9.80
N ALA A 17 5.39 -8.90 -9.27
CA ALA A 17 4.89 -7.54 -9.04
C ALA A 17 5.80 -6.75 -8.10
N VAL A 18 6.14 -7.32 -6.94
CA VAL A 18 7.05 -6.68 -5.97
C VAL A 18 8.46 -6.50 -6.56
N ALA A 19 8.96 -7.50 -7.30
CA ALA A 19 10.26 -7.43 -7.95
C ALA A 19 10.32 -6.38 -9.06
N ALA A 20 9.19 -6.05 -9.71
CA ALA A 20 9.12 -5.03 -10.75
C ALA A 20 8.98 -3.61 -10.19
N LEU A 21 8.19 -3.41 -9.12
CA LEU A 21 7.86 -2.08 -8.60
C LEU A 21 9.08 -1.28 -8.13
N TYR A 22 9.97 -1.88 -7.34
CA TYR A 22 11.15 -1.18 -6.86
C TYR A 22 12.10 -0.75 -7.98
N PRO A 23 12.49 -1.62 -8.94
CA PRO A 23 13.32 -1.20 -10.09
C PRO A 23 12.68 -0.10 -10.94
N ILE A 24 11.35 -0.09 -11.08
CA ILE A 24 10.63 0.97 -11.78
C ILE A 24 10.72 2.27 -10.98
N ALA A 25 10.39 2.28 -9.70
CA ALA A 25 10.45 3.47 -8.85
C ALA A 25 11.87 4.07 -8.77
N TYR A 26 12.89 3.24 -8.59
CA TYR A 26 14.29 3.68 -8.62
C TYR A 26 14.73 4.16 -10.00
N GLY A 27 14.22 3.58 -11.08
CA GLY A 27 14.50 4.02 -12.45
C GLY A 27 13.93 5.42 -12.72
N ILE A 28 12.69 5.67 -12.34
CA ILE A 28 12.05 7.00 -12.43
C ILE A 28 12.82 8.03 -11.59
N ARG A 29 13.14 7.68 -10.33
CA ARG A 29 13.97 8.54 -9.47
C ARG A 29 15.32 8.88 -10.09
N ALA A 30 15.99 7.90 -10.70
CA ALA A 30 17.28 8.12 -11.33
C ALA A 30 17.20 9.05 -12.54
N ASP A 31 16.12 8.97 -13.31
CA ASP A 31 15.85 9.85 -14.42
C ASP A 31 15.63 11.30 -13.96
N ILE A 32 14.77 11.51 -12.96
CA ILE A 32 14.52 12.83 -12.35
C ILE A 32 15.83 13.42 -11.81
N LYS A 33 16.61 12.62 -11.04
CA LYS A 33 17.88 13.09 -10.51
C LYS A 33 18.87 13.51 -11.61
N ARG A 34 18.87 12.81 -12.75
CA ARG A 34 19.73 13.15 -13.90
C ARG A 34 19.30 14.48 -14.53
N GLN A 35 17.99 14.78 -14.56
CA GLN A 35 17.46 15.99 -15.18
C GLN A 35 17.53 17.22 -14.27
N SER A 36 17.21 17.08 -12.99
CA SER A 36 17.09 18.19 -12.03
C SER A 36 18.30 18.38 -11.12
N GLY A 37 19.17 17.36 -11.01
CA GLY A 37 20.24 17.32 -10.01
C GLY A 37 19.78 16.80 -8.66
N ASP A 38 18.48 16.90 -8.35
CA ASP A 38 17.88 16.51 -7.06
C ASP A 38 17.16 15.17 -7.18
N GLY A 39 17.36 14.31 -6.20
CA GLY A 39 16.64 13.04 -6.05
C GLY A 39 15.69 13.09 -4.86
N TYR A 40 14.71 12.20 -4.87
CA TYR A 40 13.81 11.97 -3.74
C TYR A 40 14.05 10.59 -3.13
N THR A 41 13.55 10.34 -1.93
CA THR A 41 13.55 9.00 -1.33
C THR A 41 12.43 8.18 -1.94
N VAL A 42 12.75 6.99 -2.46
CA VAL A 42 11.72 6.04 -2.90
C VAL A 42 10.93 5.60 -1.67
N MET A 43 9.62 5.73 -1.73
CA MET A 43 8.71 5.44 -0.64
C MET A 43 8.63 3.93 -0.37
N PRO A 44 8.15 3.53 0.81
CA PRO A 44 7.91 2.13 1.12
C PRO A 44 6.99 1.44 0.10
N LEU A 45 7.05 0.12 0.07
CA LEU A 45 6.04 -0.69 -0.61
C LEU A 45 4.73 -0.58 0.18
N GLU A 46 3.62 -0.55 -0.54
CA GLU A 46 2.28 -0.52 0.02
C GLU A 46 1.44 -1.59 -0.66
N GLY A 47 0.47 -2.14 0.05
CA GLY A 47 -0.46 -3.14 -0.46
C GLY A 47 -1.90 -2.83 -0.12
N LEU A 48 -2.78 -2.89 -1.11
CA LEU A 48 -4.22 -2.92 -0.90
C LEU A 48 -4.68 -4.37 -1.02
N TRP A 49 -5.45 -4.84 -0.03
CA TRP A 49 -5.87 -6.23 0.08
C TRP A 49 -7.38 -6.34 0.18
N TRP A 50 -7.97 -7.29 -0.53
CA TRP A 50 -9.40 -7.57 -0.45
C TRP A 50 -9.74 -8.97 -0.94
N ALA A 51 -10.99 -9.38 -0.71
CA ALA A 51 -11.66 -10.49 -1.34
C ALA A 51 -12.97 -10.04 -1.96
N ASP A 52 -13.55 -10.81 -2.86
CA ASP A 52 -14.86 -10.49 -3.46
C ASP A 52 -15.94 -10.35 -2.40
N ASP A 53 -15.87 -11.19 -1.36
CA ASP A 53 -16.66 -11.08 -0.15
C ASP A 53 -15.73 -10.84 1.04
N MET A 54 -15.71 -9.60 1.55
CA MET A 54 -14.87 -9.22 2.70
C MET A 54 -15.23 -9.95 4.00
N ALA A 55 -16.43 -10.53 4.11
CA ALA A 55 -16.77 -11.39 5.25
C ALA A 55 -15.96 -12.70 5.24
N GLN A 56 -15.42 -13.06 4.07
CA GLN A 56 -14.56 -14.24 3.88
C GLN A 56 -13.07 -13.89 3.79
N PHE A 57 -12.72 -12.61 3.94
CA PHE A 57 -11.34 -12.16 3.98
C PHE A 57 -10.69 -12.69 5.26
N SER A 58 -9.88 -13.71 5.14
CA SER A 58 -9.29 -14.45 6.24
C SER A 58 -7.89 -14.93 5.89
N ILE A 59 -7.04 -14.99 6.89
CA ILE A 59 -5.67 -15.53 6.80
C ILE A 59 -5.63 -16.98 6.30
N ASP A 60 -6.68 -17.76 6.60
CA ASP A 60 -6.78 -19.17 6.18
C ASP A 60 -7.18 -19.33 4.70
N ARG A 61 -7.59 -18.24 4.05
CA ARG A 61 -8.10 -18.22 2.68
C ARG A 61 -7.32 -17.28 1.77
N LYS A 62 -6.02 -17.16 1.96
CA LYS A 62 -5.15 -16.26 1.17
C LYS A 62 -5.19 -16.52 -0.34
N GLY A 63 -5.55 -17.74 -0.75
CA GLY A 63 -5.73 -18.05 -2.17
C GLY A 63 -6.84 -17.26 -2.87
N ASP A 64 -7.83 -16.77 -2.11
CA ASP A 64 -8.95 -15.96 -2.62
C ASP A 64 -8.67 -14.45 -2.57
N TRP A 65 -7.51 -14.07 -2.06
CA TRP A 65 -7.14 -12.67 -1.94
C TRP A 65 -6.86 -12.02 -3.29
N LYS A 66 -7.29 -10.80 -3.42
CA LYS A 66 -6.89 -9.87 -4.47
C LYS A 66 -6.06 -8.78 -3.85
N TRP A 67 -5.13 -8.26 -4.62
CA TRP A 67 -4.22 -7.24 -4.12
C TRP A 67 -3.83 -6.24 -5.22
N THR A 68 -3.50 -5.04 -4.78
CA THR A 68 -2.76 -4.03 -5.56
C THR A 68 -1.51 -3.68 -4.79
N MET A 69 -0.35 -4.02 -5.35
CA MET A 69 0.91 -3.56 -4.80
C MET A 69 1.30 -2.24 -5.41
N MET A 70 1.85 -1.32 -4.61
CA MET A 70 2.16 0.02 -5.07
C MET A 70 3.36 0.63 -4.35
N ILE A 71 3.95 1.66 -4.96
CA ILE A 71 4.93 2.55 -4.33
C ILE A 71 4.51 3.97 -4.64
N CYS A 72 4.23 4.75 -3.58
CA CYS A 72 3.85 6.15 -3.73
C CYS A 72 4.98 6.94 -4.42
N GLN A 73 4.60 7.83 -5.31
CA GLN A 73 5.52 8.70 -6.03
C GLN A 73 5.25 10.17 -5.64
N PRO A 74 6.29 11.01 -5.56
CA PRO A 74 6.09 12.43 -5.29
C PRO A 74 5.49 13.15 -6.52
N ASP A 75 4.92 14.34 -6.30
CA ASP A 75 4.22 15.15 -7.31
C ASP A 75 5.07 15.48 -8.54
N VAL A 76 6.40 15.45 -8.41
CA VAL A 76 7.32 15.64 -9.55
C VAL A 76 7.21 14.52 -10.60
N VAL A 77 6.68 13.35 -10.21
CA VAL A 77 6.39 12.24 -11.15
C VAL A 77 5.01 12.45 -11.75
N THR A 78 4.98 12.98 -12.96
CA THR A 78 3.71 13.19 -13.70
C THR A 78 3.24 11.90 -14.38
N PRO A 79 1.94 11.80 -14.73
CA PRO A 79 1.42 10.68 -15.51
C PRO A 79 2.17 10.46 -16.83
N GLU A 80 2.52 11.56 -17.53
CA GLU A 80 3.23 11.51 -18.81
C GLU A 80 4.64 10.95 -18.64
N LEU A 81 5.36 11.40 -17.59
CA LEU A 81 6.69 10.90 -17.28
C LEU A 81 6.64 9.40 -16.94
N ALA A 82 5.68 8.99 -16.12
CA ALA A 82 5.50 7.60 -15.75
C ALA A 82 5.15 6.73 -16.97
N ALA A 83 4.23 7.20 -17.83
CA ALA A 83 3.85 6.48 -19.04
C ALA A 83 5.02 6.28 -20.02
N ALA A 84 5.95 7.21 -20.08
CA ALA A 84 7.16 7.08 -20.90
C ALA A 84 8.19 6.12 -20.27
N LEU A 85 8.45 6.26 -18.97
CA LEU A 85 9.56 5.58 -18.31
C LEU A 85 9.24 4.13 -17.89
N ILE A 86 8.00 3.81 -17.52
CA ILE A 86 7.64 2.46 -17.08
C ILE A 86 7.96 1.40 -18.14
N PRO A 87 7.50 1.55 -19.41
CA PRO A 87 7.83 0.58 -20.46
C PRO A 87 9.33 0.49 -20.76
N GLU A 88 10.02 1.65 -20.79
CA GLU A 88 11.48 1.70 -21.05
C GLU A 88 12.25 0.93 -19.98
N ILE A 89 11.97 1.21 -18.70
CA ILE A 89 12.64 0.56 -17.56
C ILE A 89 12.34 -0.95 -17.54
N THR A 90 11.06 -1.30 -17.78
CA THR A 90 10.60 -2.69 -17.85
C THR A 90 11.37 -3.48 -18.91
N ALA A 91 11.43 -2.97 -20.13
CA ALA A 91 12.13 -3.61 -21.22
C ALA A 91 13.64 -3.70 -20.97
N LYS A 92 14.26 -2.58 -20.54
CA LYS A 92 15.70 -2.50 -20.28
C LYS A 92 16.17 -3.47 -19.18
N LYS A 93 15.35 -3.70 -18.19
CA LYS A 93 15.67 -4.55 -17.03
C LYS A 93 15.10 -5.97 -17.13
N GLY A 94 14.26 -6.25 -18.14
CA GLY A 94 13.60 -7.55 -18.29
C GLY A 94 12.71 -7.90 -17.11
N LEU A 95 11.90 -6.94 -16.62
CA LEU A 95 11.10 -7.11 -15.41
C LEU A 95 9.85 -7.95 -15.71
N ALA A 96 9.78 -9.15 -15.15
CA ALA A 96 8.56 -9.93 -15.15
C ALA A 96 7.44 -9.14 -14.44
N GLY A 97 6.24 -9.09 -15.03
CA GLY A 97 5.11 -8.33 -14.48
C GLY A 97 5.20 -6.80 -14.60
N GLY A 98 6.31 -6.24 -15.09
CA GLY A 98 6.49 -4.80 -15.26
C GLY A 98 5.59 -4.18 -16.34
N ASP A 99 5.13 -4.98 -17.29
CA ASP A 99 4.14 -4.62 -18.31
C ASP A 99 2.75 -4.32 -17.74
N ARG A 100 2.45 -4.84 -16.55
CA ARG A 100 1.21 -4.56 -15.81
C ARG A 100 1.30 -3.31 -14.93
N ALA A 101 2.49 -2.71 -14.82
CA ALA A 101 2.68 -1.54 -13.99
C ALA A 101 1.97 -0.32 -14.61
N ARG A 102 1.21 0.39 -13.78
CA ARG A 102 0.53 1.62 -14.14
C ARG A 102 0.79 2.73 -13.14
N PHE A 103 0.65 3.96 -13.60
CA PHE A 103 0.59 5.14 -12.75
C PHE A 103 -0.86 5.56 -12.59
N GLU A 104 -1.28 5.76 -11.34
CA GLU A 104 -2.65 6.12 -11.02
C GLU A 104 -2.67 7.01 -9.79
N VAL A 105 -3.57 7.99 -9.78
CA VAL A 105 -3.85 8.80 -8.59
C VAL A 105 -4.79 8.00 -7.69
N TYR A 106 -4.32 7.70 -6.49
CA TYR A 106 -5.09 6.99 -5.49
C TYR A 106 -5.49 7.93 -4.36
N ALA A 107 -6.78 8.13 -4.18
CA ALA A 107 -7.36 8.94 -3.13
C ALA A 107 -8.07 8.04 -2.12
N GLU A 108 -7.42 7.79 -1.01
CA GLU A 108 -7.90 6.88 0.02
C GLU A 108 -9.15 7.40 0.75
N GLY A 109 -9.28 8.71 0.86
CA GLY A 109 -10.36 9.32 1.62
C GLY A 109 -10.10 9.28 3.12
N ARG A 110 -11.17 9.14 3.93
CA ARG A 110 -11.05 9.05 5.38
C ARG A 110 -10.55 7.66 5.77
N ALA A 111 -9.44 7.60 6.49
CA ALA A 111 -8.81 6.36 6.92
C ALA A 111 -8.52 6.41 8.43
N ALA A 112 -8.43 5.25 9.06
CA ALA A 112 -7.84 5.07 10.37
C ALA A 112 -6.59 4.19 10.22
N GLN A 113 -5.54 4.51 10.98
CA GLN A 113 -4.25 3.86 10.87
C GLN A 113 -3.72 3.48 12.24
N VAL A 114 -3.03 2.35 12.31
CA VAL A 114 -2.33 1.90 13.52
C VAL A 114 -0.98 1.30 13.11
N MET A 115 0.02 1.48 13.96
CA MET A 115 1.32 0.86 13.80
C MET A 115 1.30 -0.54 14.40
N HIS A 116 1.73 -1.55 13.62
CA HIS A 116 2.06 -2.88 14.11
C HIS A 116 3.57 -3.04 14.23
N LEU A 117 4.03 -3.51 15.40
CA LEU A 117 5.44 -3.81 15.66
C LEU A 117 5.55 -5.32 15.93
N GLY A 118 6.12 -6.04 15.00
CA GLY A 118 6.30 -7.49 15.16
C GLY A 118 6.14 -8.29 13.86
N PRO A 119 6.11 -9.61 13.95
CA PRO A 119 5.88 -10.46 12.78
C PRO A 119 4.46 -10.34 12.26
N TYR A 120 4.27 -10.45 10.95
CA TYR A 120 2.94 -10.49 10.30
C TYR A 120 1.99 -11.55 10.92
N ALA A 121 2.55 -12.67 11.40
CA ALA A 121 1.74 -13.71 12.06
C ALA A 121 1.04 -13.22 13.34
N ASP A 122 1.54 -12.15 13.95
CA ASP A 122 1.04 -11.60 15.22
C ASP A 122 0.21 -10.32 15.02
N GLU A 123 -0.12 -9.94 13.79
CA GLU A 123 -0.83 -8.69 13.46
C GLU A 123 -2.32 -8.69 13.83
N ALA A 124 -2.95 -9.87 13.91
CA ALA A 124 -4.39 -9.98 14.11
C ALA A 124 -4.95 -9.18 15.31
N PRO A 125 -4.29 -9.11 16.48
CA PRO A 125 -4.73 -8.27 17.59
C PRO A 125 -4.68 -6.77 17.28
N THR A 126 -3.68 -6.32 16.49
CA THR A 126 -3.54 -4.92 16.06
C THR A 126 -4.66 -4.54 15.10
N ILE A 127 -4.96 -5.39 14.13
CA ILE A 127 -6.10 -5.22 13.21
C ILE A 127 -7.41 -5.17 13.98
N ALA A 128 -7.62 -6.06 14.95
CA ALA A 128 -8.83 -6.07 15.77
C ALA A 128 -8.98 -4.79 16.61
N LEU A 129 -7.88 -4.20 17.07
CA LEU A 129 -7.89 -2.91 17.76
C LEU A 129 -8.34 -1.79 16.82
N LEU A 130 -7.80 -1.74 15.59
CA LEU A 130 -8.17 -0.76 14.57
C LEU A 130 -9.66 -0.87 14.20
N HIS A 131 -10.14 -2.08 13.96
CA HIS A 131 -11.56 -2.32 13.63
C HIS A 131 -12.49 -1.89 14.75
N ARG A 132 -12.13 -2.13 16.02
CA ARG A 132 -12.89 -1.68 17.18
C ARG A 132 -12.92 -0.16 17.26
N PHE A 133 -11.77 0.49 17.08
CA PHE A 133 -11.70 1.95 17.05
C PHE A 133 -12.63 2.55 15.98
N ILE A 134 -12.66 1.95 14.79
CA ILE A 134 -13.54 2.40 13.68
C ILE A 134 -15.01 2.25 14.07
N ALA A 135 -15.38 1.11 14.65
CA ALA A 135 -16.75 0.85 15.11
C ALA A 135 -17.19 1.81 16.22
N ASP A 136 -16.29 2.13 17.16
CA ASP A 136 -16.54 3.09 18.25
C ASP A 136 -16.75 4.53 17.75
N GLN A 137 -16.40 4.82 16.49
CA GLN A 137 -16.65 6.10 15.82
C GLN A 137 -17.93 6.07 14.95
N ASP A 138 -18.78 5.06 15.08
CA ASP A 138 -19.96 4.84 14.23
C ASP A 138 -19.62 4.78 12.72
N LEU A 139 -18.43 4.26 12.40
CA LEU A 139 -17.94 4.07 11.04
C LEU A 139 -17.96 2.59 10.67
N GLN A 140 -17.99 2.32 9.38
CA GLN A 140 -17.92 0.96 8.83
C GLN A 140 -16.64 0.79 8.04
N LEU A 141 -16.06 -0.41 8.08
CA LEU A 141 -14.92 -0.78 7.24
C LEU A 141 -15.30 -0.67 5.76
N SER A 142 -14.42 -0.11 4.96
CA SER A 142 -14.51 -0.17 3.51
C SER A 142 -14.06 -1.55 3.01
N ARG A 143 -14.05 -1.71 1.70
CA ARG A 143 -13.70 -2.99 1.07
C ARG A 143 -12.22 -3.30 1.03
N LEU A 144 -11.34 -2.31 1.31
CA LEU A 144 -9.90 -2.47 1.15
C LEU A 144 -9.20 -2.40 2.50
N HIS A 145 -8.27 -3.31 2.72
CA HIS A 145 -7.30 -3.26 3.79
C HIS A 145 -5.98 -2.75 3.20
N HIS A 146 -5.43 -1.66 3.76
CA HIS A 146 -4.22 -1.02 3.25
C HIS A 146 -3.06 -1.23 4.22
N GLU A 147 -1.96 -1.71 3.72
CA GLU A 147 -0.72 -1.95 4.46
C GLU A 147 0.42 -1.12 3.89
N ILE A 148 1.23 -0.52 4.75
CA ILE A 148 2.44 0.22 4.40
C ILE A 148 3.63 -0.48 5.05
N TYR A 149 4.54 -1.05 4.26
CA TYR A 149 5.65 -1.87 4.72
C TYR A 149 6.89 -1.01 5.00
N LEU A 150 7.01 -0.49 6.22
CA LEU A 150 8.10 0.40 6.63
C LEU A 150 9.44 -0.33 6.79
N GLY A 151 9.40 -1.64 7.06
CA GLY A 151 10.56 -2.51 7.17
C GLY A 151 10.65 -3.57 6.06
N ASP A 152 11.87 -3.98 5.69
CA ASP A 152 12.06 -5.15 4.84
C ASP A 152 12.20 -6.38 5.75
N PRO A 153 11.23 -7.31 5.77
CA PRO A 153 11.25 -8.48 6.66
C PRO A 153 12.46 -9.39 6.42
N ARG A 154 13.09 -9.29 5.25
CA ARG A 154 14.30 -10.04 4.91
C ARG A 154 15.57 -9.44 5.52
N LYS A 155 15.54 -8.16 5.93
CA LYS A 155 16.69 -7.41 6.43
C LYS A 155 16.54 -6.98 7.88
N THR A 156 15.31 -6.92 8.37
CA THR A 156 15.00 -6.44 9.71
C THR A 156 14.79 -7.63 10.63
N ALA A 157 15.43 -7.64 11.82
CA ALA A 157 15.14 -8.66 12.82
C ALA A 157 13.64 -8.63 13.15
N ILE A 158 13.05 -9.82 13.33
CA ILE A 158 11.60 -10.05 13.53
C ILE A 158 10.94 -9.11 14.56
N ARG A 159 11.72 -8.46 15.43
CA ARG A 159 11.25 -7.53 16.47
C ARG A 159 10.99 -6.10 16.00
N HIS A 160 11.25 -5.77 14.72
CA HIS A 160 11.24 -4.39 14.24
C HIS A 160 10.59 -4.28 12.85
N ILE A 161 9.64 -5.16 12.52
CA ILE A 161 8.82 -4.96 11.33
C ILE A 161 7.76 -3.92 11.72
N GLU A 162 7.90 -2.73 11.15
CA GLU A 162 6.94 -1.64 11.31
C GLU A 162 5.98 -1.69 10.12
N GLU A 163 4.71 -1.90 10.40
CA GLU A 163 3.62 -1.83 9.45
C GLU A 163 2.58 -0.82 9.90
N ALA A 164 2.07 -0.06 8.97
CA ALA A 164 0.93 0.80 9.20
C ALA A 164 -0.28 0.17 8.51
N HIS A 165 -1.30 -0.16 9.26
CA HIS A 165 -2.56 -0.66 8.74
C HIS A 165 -3.54 0.49 8.65
N SER A 166 -4.15 0.68 7.48
CA SER A 166 -5.24 1.61 7.31
C SER A 166 -6.49 0.87 6.88
N ALA A 167 -7.60 1.14 7.56
CA ALA A 167 -8.89 0.60 7.21
C ALA A 167 -9.87 1.75 6.99
N PHE A 168 -10.66 1.66 5.94
CA PHE A 168 -11.60 2.70 5.54
C PHE A 168 -12.93 2.55 6.23
N GLY A 169 -13.48 3.67 6.72
CA GLY A 169 -14.83 3.71 7.21
C GLY A 169 -15.74 4.55 6.30
N LYS A 170 -16.90 4.03 5.89
CA LYS A 170 -17.98 4.83 5.30
C LYS A 170 -18.87 5.33 6.41
N ALA A 171 -19.09 6.64 6.51
CA ALA A 171 -20.16 7.16 7.33
C ALA A 171 -21.51 6.76 6.70
N ASP A 172 -22.37 6.16 7.49
CA ASP A 172 -23.78 5.96 7.12
C ASP A 172 -24.43 7.34 6.89
N GLY A 173 -25.19 7.49 5.82
CA GLY A 173 -25.63 8.71 5.15
C GLY A 173 -26.24 9.87 5.94
N ARG A 174 -25.61 10.32 7.02
CA ARG A 174 -25.89 11.61 7.65
C ARG A 174 -24.72 12.56 7.42
N GLN A 175 -24.87 13.45 6.46
CA GLN A 175 -24.07 14.66 6.37
C GLN A 175 -24.26 15.48 7.64
N SER A 176 -23.40 15.31 8.62
CA SER A 176 -23.20 16.30 9.68
C SER A 176 -22.00 17.14 9.29
N GLY A 177 -22.25 18.44 9.05
CA GLY A 177 -21.24 19.43 8.71
C GLY A 177 -20.21 19.58 9.79
N LEU A 178 -19.03 18.98 9.56
CA LEU A 178 -17.81 19.19 10.31
C LEU A 178 -16.62 19.02 9.36
N GLU A 179 -16.63 19.80 8.28
CA GLU A 179 -15.41 20.15 7.57
C GLU A 179 -14.63 21.17 8.41
N ARG A 180 -13.94 20.74 9.43
CA ARG A 180 -12.81 21.44 10.09
C ARG A 180 -12.32 20.62 11.28
N GLN A 181 -11.40 19.72 11.00
CA GLN A 181 -10.31 19.33 11.91
C GLN A 181 -9.47 18.22 11.28
N GLN A 182 -8.90 18.52 10.11
CA GLN A 182 -7.74 17.79 9.63
C GLN A 182 -6.51 18.46 10.24
N ARG A 183 -6.06 17.96 11.34
CA ARG A 183 -4.70 18.02 11.93
C ARG A 183 -4.83 17.71 13.40
N THR A 184 -4.41 16.57 13.77
CA THR A 184 -3.90 16.23 15.11
C THR A 184 -4.20 14.77 15.41
N LEU A 185 -3.33 13.89 15.03
CA LEU A 185 -3.06 12.58 15.62
C LEU A 185 -1.72 12.02 15.11
N ILE A 186 -0.74 12.94 14.92
CA ILE A 186 0.66 12.55 14.85
C ILE A 186 1.35 13.37 15.94
N ASP A 187 1.16 12.97 17.17
CA ASP A 187 2.04 13.29 18.30
C ASP A 187 1.42 12.65 19.54
N THR A 188 1.91 11.53 19.90
CA THR A 188 2.14 11.07 21.29
C THR A 188 2.28 9.55 21.31
N ALA A 189 3.49 9.06 21.18
CA ALA A 189 4.08 8.03 22.06
C ALA A 189 5.58 7.92 21.78
#